data_0e5497d2990bcad40cea31dc78aa7945
#
_entry.id   0e5497d2990bcad40cea31dc78aa7945
#
_cell.length_a   1.000
_cell.length_b   1.000
_cell.length_c   1.000
_cell.angle_alpha   90.00
_cell.angle_beta   90.00
_cell.angle_gamma   90.00
#
_symmetry.space_group_name_H-M   'P 1'
#
loop_
_entity.id
_entity.type
_entity.pdbx_description
1 polymer ?
#
loop_
_entity_poly.entity_id
_entity_poly.type
_entity_poly.pdbx_seq_one_letter_code
_entity_poly.pdbx_strand_id
1 'polypeptide(L)'
;GSEMCIRDSMYPTSFSMYADILLPATEWLETNMLVEALNMVFARQPVAHVWETEDETLFWSKLIKRCAALGNENCKRACDPAFMKGDLAYWDSMEELLDGRLKNIGMTWKQFLKVQPYTFMPYEKWNSYYVYKKEDPKTGKPVGFGTPSKKLELYGEVFIELGRTGKPYALDKVPPVKKDYDPLPYYLPPSEFTEETRKDYPITLTNGRLPMYHHGTLRNIPYLREIYPVPEIWLNPVTAPKYGVTTGDWVWIESKRGKTRGKVRVTEGIPPETAYMERFWFPETLYTKTHGWTECNVNVLTKNDAPFNDMVGTYTLRGIQVRISKAKEGAPKGIWQKPEDFAPWMPKPTDTTPNPKL
;
A
#
# COMPACT_ATOMS: atom_id res chain seq x y z
N GLY A 1 10.30 -10.96 22.73
CA GLY A 1 8.91 -11.21 22.40
C GLY A 1 8.79 -11.99 21.12
N SER A 2 7.84 -12.91 21.05
CA SER A 2 7.53 -13.53 19.78
C SER A 2 6.86 -12.50 18.90
N GLU A 3 7.49 -12.12 17.84
CA GLU A 3 6.94 -11.21 16.88
C GLU A 3 6.27 -12.01 15.76
N MET A 4 4.96 -11.96 15.72
CA MET A 4 4.19 -12.53 14.64
C MET A 4 4.10 -11.48 13.54
N CYS A 5 4.86 -11.66 12.47
CA CYS A 5 4.81 -10.80 11.30
C CYS A 5 3.94 -11.48 10.24
N ILE A 6 2.75 -10.94 10.02
CA ILE A 6 1.83 -11.42 8.99
C ILE A 6 1.99 -10.53 7.78
N ARG A 7 2.14 -11.15 6.61
CA ARG A 7 2.26 -10.45 5.33
C ARG A 7 1.43 -11.16 4.28
N ASP A 8 0.51 -10.41 3.72
CA ASP A 8 -0.35 -10.86 2.63
C ASP A 8 0.28 -10.45 1.30
N SER A 9 0.25 -11.35 0.35
CA SER A 9 0.74 -11.11 -1.00
C SER A 9 0.02 -12.02 -1.99
N MET A 10 -0.32 -11.48 -3.14
CA MET A 10 -0.92 -12.25 -4.24
C MET A 10 0.07 -13.25 -4.86
N TYR A 11 1.36 -13.05 -4.65
CA TYR A 11 2.43 -13.86 -5.21
C TYR A 11 3.56 -14.03 -4.21
N PRO A 12 4.37 -15.10 -4.31
CA PRO A 12 5.60 -15.20 -3.57
C PRO A 12 6.48 -13.96 -3.84
N THR A 13 6.87 -13.29 -2.79
CA THR A 13 7.72 -12.10 -2.84
C THR A 13 9.04 -12.39 -2.15
N SER A 14 10.01 -11.48 -2.28
CA SER A 14 11.25 -11.56 -1.53
C SER A 14 11.03 -11.64 -0.01
N PHE A 15 9.93 -11.09 0.49
CA PHE A 15 9.59 -11.16 1.91
C PHE A 15 9.02 -12.53 2.30
N SER A 16 8.16 -13.12 1.48
CA SER A 16 7.56 -14.43 1.76
C SER A 16 8.60 -15.55 1.82
N MET A 17 9.77 -15.34 1.21
CA MET A 17 10.88 -16.32 1.28
C MET A 17 11.50 -16.46 2.67
N TYR A 18 11.21 -15.52 3.59
CA TYR A 18 11.64 -15.58 4.99
C TYR A 18 10.53 -16.10 5.92
N ALA A 19 9.37 -16.43 5.39
CA ALA A 19 8.26 -16.94 6.18
C ALA A 19 8.51 -18.41 6.58
N ASP A 20 8.22 -18.75 7.83
CA ASP A 20 8.26 -20.14 8.32
C ASP A 20 7.03 -20.92 7.84
N ILE A 21 5.90 -20.24 7.65
CA ILE A 21 4.63 -20.82 7.22
C ILE A 21 4.02 -19.94 6.13
N LEU A 22 3.67 -20.55 5.01
CA LEU A 22 2.90 -19.92 3.93
C LEU A 22 1.52 -20.58 3.86
N LEU A 23 0.49 -19.75 3.86
CA LEU A 23 -0.91 -20.19 3.81
C LEU A 23 -1.53 -19.69 2.52
N PRO A 24 -2.18 -20.58 1.73
CA PRO A 24 -2.87 -20.16 0.53
C PRO A 24 -4.15 -19.39 0.89
N ALA A 25 -4.20 -18.13 0.51
CA ALA A 25 -5.36 -17.27 0.68
C ALA A 25 -6.17 -17.14 -0.61
N THR A 26 -7.48 -16.91 -0.47
CA THR A 26 -8.34 -16.63 -1.60
C THR A 26 -8.07 -15.27 -2.22
N GLU A 27 -8.29 -15.17 -3.51
CA GLU A 27 -8.32 -13.92 -4.25
C GLU A 27 -9.75 -13.33 -4.25
N TRP A 28 -9.89 -12.07 -4.62
CA TRP A 28 -11.18 -11.36 -4.57
C TRP A 28 -12.29 -11.99 -5.44
N LEU A 29 -11.96 -12.78 -6.46
CA LEU A 29 -12.91 -13.55 -7.27
C LEU A 29 -13.39 -14.84 -6.60
N GLU A 30 -12.83 -15.21 -5.47
CA GLU A 30 -13.13 -16.46 -4.76
C GLU A 30 -13.97 -16.25 -3.51
N THR A 31 -14.28 -14.98 -3.13
CA THR A 31 -14.92 -14.69 -1.85
C THR A 31 -16.21 -13.87 -1.97
N ASN A 32 -17.14 -14.13 -1.04
CA ASN A 32 -18.26 -13.25 -0.79
C ASN A 32 -17.82 -12.01 -0.01
N MET A 33 -18.29 -10.82 -0.42
CA MET A 33 -18.01 -9.58 0.30
C MET A 33 -19.08 -8.52 0.07
N LEU A 34 -19.31 -7.68 1.07
CA LEU A 34 -20.00 -6.40 0.88
C LEU A 34 -19.01 -5.36 0.38
N VAL A 35 -19.33 -4.73 -0.71
CA VAL A 35 -18.51 -3.65 -1.30
C VAL A 35 -19.29 -2.35 -1.17
N GLU A 36 -18.70 -1.40 -0.49
CA GLU A 36 -19.26 -0.07 -0.30
C GLU A 36 -18.75 0.90 -1.37
N ALA A 37 -19.66 1.61 -1.98
CA ALA A 37 -19.34 2.63 -2.95
C ALA A 37 -20.23 3.85 -2.73
N LEU A 38 -19.67 4.89 -2.14
CA LEU A 38 -20.35 6.15 -1.82
C LEU A 38 -21.60 5.93 -0.94
N ASN A 39 -22.79 5.96 -1.54
CA ASN A 39 -24.07 5.80 -0.88
C ASN A 39 -24.73 4.43 -1.13
N MET A 40 -24.00 3.51 -1.74
CA MET A 40 -24.48 2.19 -2.11
C MET A 40 -23.63 1.09 -1.50
N VAL A 41 -24.25 -0.06 -1.29
CA VAL A 41 -23.59 -1.32 -0.99
C VAL A 41 -24.04 -2.35 -2.01
N PHE A 42 -23.11 -3.14 -2.49
CA PHE A 42 -23.38 -4.25 -3.40
C PHE A 42 -22.59 -5.50 -2.99
N ALA A 43 -23.04 -6.64 -3.48
CA ALA A 43 -22.41 -7.91 -3.21
C ALA A 43 -21.36 -8.23 -4.25
N ARG A 44 -20.20 -8.65 -3.79
CA ARG A 44 -19.27 -9.45 -4.59
C ARG A 44 -19.49 -10.91 -4.23
N GLN A 45 -19.60 -11.75 -5.24
CA GLN A 45 -19.78 -13.18 -5.09
C GLN A 45 -18.64 -13.94 -5.73
N PRO A 46 -18.27 -15.13 -5.24
CA PRO A 46 -17.24 -15.94 -5.85
C PRO A 46 -17.68 -16.42 -7.22
N VAL A 47 -16.77 -16.44 -8.16
CA VAL A 47 -16.92 -17.00 -9.51
C VAL A 47 -15.94 -18.14 -9.77
N ALA A 48 -14.99 -18.34 -8.86
CA ALA A 48 -14.01 -19.40 -8.90
C ALA A 48 -13.65 -19.82 -7.48
N HIS A 49 -13.04 -20.97 -7.35
CA HIS A 49 -12.28 -21.40 -6.18
C HIS A 49 -11.11 -22.23 -6.64
N VAL A 50 -9.91 -21.89 -6.20
CA VAL A 50 -8.67 -22.47 -6.68
C VAL A 50 -7.96 -23.22 -5.56
N TRP A 51 -7.78 -24.52 -5.73
CA TRP A 51 -7.08 -25.41 -4.78
C TRP A 51 -7.57 -25.31 -3.33
N GLU A 52 -6.64 -25.29 -2.39
CA GLU A 52 -6.88 -25.28 -0.94
C GLU A 52 -6.93 -23.85 -0.37
N THR A 53 -7.21 -22.84 -1.20
CA THR A 53 -7.31 -21.45 -0.73
C THR A 53 -8.44 -21.30 0.26
N GLU A 54 -8.20 -20.53 1.30
CA GLU A 54 -9.22 -20.18 2.29
C GLU A 54 -9.29 -18.66 2.48
N ASP A 55 -10.51 -18.16 2.68
CA ASP A 55 -10.72 -16.76 3.02
C ASP A 55 -9.99 -16.40 4.33
N GLU A 56 -9.16 -15.38 4.28
CA GLU A 56 -8.33 -14.95 5.42
C GLU A 56 -9.18 -14.65 6.65
N THR A 57 -10.36 -14.06 6.46
CA THR A 57 -11.25 -13.72 7.57
C THR A 57 -11.72 -14.97 8.29
N LEU A 58 -12.08 -16.01 7.56
CA LEU A 58 -12.47 -17.31 8.12
C LEU A 58 -11.26 -18.02 8.74
N PHE A 59 -10.11 -17.97 8.09
CA PHE A 59 -8.90 -18.56 8.64
C PHE A 59 -8.59 -17.99 10.03
N TRP A 60 -8.61 -16.67 10.19
CA TRP A 60 -8.35 -16.04 11.48
C TRP A 60 -9.42 -16.39 12.51
N SER A 61 -10.67 -16.45 12.13
CA SER A 61 -11.76 -16.90 13.02
C SER A 61 -11.52 -18.31 13.54
N LYS A 62 -11.18 -19.25 12.65
CA LYS A 62 -10.87 -20.63 13.02
C LYS A 62 -9.64 -20.73 13.91
N LEU A 63 -8.58 -19.99 13.61
CA LEU A 63 -7.35 -19.97 14.38
C LEU A 63 -7.60 -19.47 15.80
N ILE A 64 -8.34 -18.39 15.97
CA ILE A 64 -8.65 -17.84 17.29
C ILE A 64 -9.52 -18.81 18.08
N LYS A 65 -10.53 -19.43 17.47
CA LYS A 65 -11.33 -20.47 18.11
C LYS A 65 -10.46 -21.67 18.55
N ARG A 66 -9.51 -22.07 17.72
CA ARG A 66 -8.60 -23.16 18.06
C ARG A 66 -7.67 -22.78 19.21
N CYS A 67 -7.13 -21.58 19.21
CA CYS A 67 -6.30 -21.08 20.32
C CYS A 67 -7.11 -20.99 21.63
N ALA A 68 -8.36 -20.56 21.58
CA ALA A 68 -9.26 -20.54 22.73
C ALA A 68 -9.49 -21.96 23.29
N ALA A 69 -9.74 -22.93 22.41
CA ALA A 69 -9.90 -24.33 22.78
C ALA A 69 -8.62 -24.95 23.40
N LEU A 70 -7.44 -24.46 23.01
CA LEU A 70 -6.15 -24.85 23.59
C LEU A 70 -5.79 -24.09 24.87
N GLY A 71 -6.68 -23.27 25.39
CA GLY A 71 -6.52 -22.62 26.69
C GLY A 71 -6.01 -21.19 26.66
N ASN A 72 -5.87 -20.56 25.50
CA ASN A 72 -5.46 -19.15 25.43
C ASN A 72 -6.59 -18.24 25.92
N GLU A 73 -6.40 -17.59 27.06
CA GLU A 73 -7.41 -16.78 27.72
C GLU A 73 -7.81 -15.52 26.92
N ASN A 74 -6.90 -14.91 26.19
CA ASN A 74 -7.25 -13.77 25.33
C ASN A 74 -8.14 -14.20 24.17
N CYS A 75 -7.86 -15.35 23.58
CA CYS A 75 -8.69 -15.91 22.52
C CYS A 75 -10.05 -16.36 23.05
N LYS A 76 -10.14 -16.93 24.25
CA LYS A 76 -11.42 -17.23 24.90
C LYS A 76 -12.26 -15.99 25.09
N ARG A 77 -11.69 -14.92 25.63
CA ARG A 77 -12.37 -13.63 25.79
C ARG A 77 -12.84 -13.05 24.46
N ALA A 78 -12.02 -13.17 23.42
CA ALA A 78 -12.39 -12.70 22.07
C ALA A 78 -13.54 -13.51 21.45
N CYS A 79 -13.73 -14.76 21.84
CA CYS A 79 -14.84 -15.61 21.43
C CYS A 79 -16.10 -15.48 22.33
N ASP A 80 -16.05 -14.67 23.38
CA ASP A 80 -17.16 -14.50 24.32
C ASP A 80 -18.08 -13.35 23.86
N PRO A 81 -19.34 -13.63 23.47
CA PRO A 81 -20.31 -12.60 23.06
C PRO A 81 -20.56 -11.54 24.13
N ALA A 82 -20.48 -11.90 25.41
CA ALA A 82 -20.69 -10.97 26.51
C ALA A 82 -19.53 -9.96 26.60
N PHE A 83 -18.30 -10.41 26.38
CA PHE A 83 -17.12 -9.54 26.32
C PHE A 83 -17.16 -8.62 25.08
N MET A 84 -17.57 -9.14 23.94
CA MET A 84 -17.70 -8.41 22.67
C MET A 84 -19.00 -7.57 22.60
N LYS A 85 -19.74 -7.43 23.71
CA LYS A 85 -20.98 -6.63 23.81
C LYS A 85 -22.06 -7.02 22.78
N GLY A 86 -22.12 -8.31 22.44
CA GLY A 86 -23.07 -8.83 21.46
C GLY A 86 -22.68 -8.59 20.01
N ASP A 87 -21.57 -7.91 19.76
CA ASP A 87 -21.00 -7.82 18.42
C ASP A 87 -20.04 -8.98 18.18
N LEU A 88 -20.26 -9.68 17.11
CA LEU A 88 -19.39 -10.60 16.42
C LEU A 88 -18.30 -11.26 17.29
N ALA A 89 -18.71 -12.20 18.13
CA ALA A 89 -17.87 -13.34 18.35
C ALA A 89 -17.55 -13.95 16.97
N TYR A 90 -16.40 -14.55 16.83
CA TYR A 90 -15.96 -15.09 15.56
C TYR A 90 -16.98 -16.04 14.93
N TRP A 91 -17.14 -15.93 13.62
CA TRP A 91 -18.11 -16.65 12.79
C TRP A 91 -17.52 -17.93 12.21
N ASP A 92 -18.39 -18.84 11.78
CA ASP A 92 -18.03 -20.13 11.19
C ASP A 92 -18.13 -20.12 9.65
N SER A 93 -18.77 -19.10 9.08
CA SER A 93 -18.91 -18.93 7.64
C SER A 93 -18.91 -17.45 7.23
N MET A 94 -18.59 -17.17 5.98
CA MET A 94 -18.72 -15.82 5.42
C MET A 94 -20.19 -15.35 5.41
N GLU A 95 -21.15 -16.25 5.22
CA GLU A 95 -22.57 -15.91 5.26
C GLU A 95 -22.96 -15.39 6.65
N GLU A 96 -22.54 -16.06 7.71
CA GLU A 96 -22.79 -15.62 9.10
C GLU A 96 -22.18 -14.24 9.38
N LEU A 97 -20.95 -14.00 8.94
CA LEU A 97 -20.33 -12.67 9.03
C LEU A 97 -21.15 -11.61 8.29
N LEU A 98 -21.55 -11.91 7.06
CA LEU A 98 -22.27 -10.95 6.22
C LEU A 98 -23.68 -10.70 6.74
N ASP A 99 -24.36 -11.71 7.30
CA ASP A 99 -25.62 -11.55 8.01
C ASP A 99 -25.45 -10.59 9.20
N GLY A 100 -24.40 -10.77 9.98
CA GLY A 100 -24.07 -9.87 11.08
C GLY A 100 -23.86 -8.42 10.64
N ARG A 101 -23.15 -8.19 9.54
CA ARG A 101 -22.94 -6.86 8.98
C ARG A 101 -24.20 -6.22 8.42
N LEU A 102 -25.11 -7.02 7.87
CA LEU A 102 -26.37 -6.57 7.29
C LEU A 102 -27.48 -6.38 8.32
N LYS A 103 -27.27 -6.79 9.56
CA LYS A 103 -28.24 -6.69 10.67
C LYS A 103 -28.82 -5.28 10.82
N ASN A 104 -28.01 -4.26 10.69
CA ASN A 104 -28.43 -2.87 10.84
C ASN A 104 -29.41 -2.39 9.76
N ILE A 105 -29.48 -3.06 8.63
CA ILE A 105 -30.48 -2.80 7.58
C ILE A 105 -31.56 -3.87 7.53
N GLY A 106 -31.61 -4.79 8.53
CA GLY A 106 -32.64 -5.78 8.70
C GLY A 106 -32.66 -6.88 7.64
N MET A 107 -31.51 -7.19 7.03
CA MET A 107 -31.41 -8.19 5.96
C MET A 107 -30.42 -9.29 6.31
N THR A 108 -30.67 -10.48 5.79
CA THR A 108 -29.67 -11.54 5.66
C THR A 108 -28.92 -11.40 4.34
N TRP A 109 -27.76 -12.04 4.22
CA TRP A 109 -27.00 -12.10 2.98
C TRP A 109 -27.85 -12.60 1.80
N LYS A 110 -28.60 -13.66 1.99
CA LYS A 110 -29.49 -14.22 0.96
C LYS A 110 -30.60 -13.25 0.52
N GLN A 111 -31.11 -12.44 1.44
CA GLN A 111 -32.09 -11.40 1.11
C GLN A 111 -31.40 -10.25 0.37
N PHE A 112 -30.21 -9.85 0.82
CA PHE A 112 -29.45 -8.78 0.21
C PHE A 112 -29.07 -9.08 -1.25
N LEU A 113 -28.66 -10.30 -1.57
CA LEU A 113 -28.37 -10.74 -2.94
C LEU A 113 -29.51 -10.52 -3.93
N LYS A 114 -30.77 -10.50 -3.44
CA LYS A 114 -31.96 -10.29 -4.29
C LYS A 114 -32.27 -8.82 -4.56
N VAL A 115 -31.79 -7.92 -3.71
CA VAL A 115 -32.14 -6.49 -3.76
C VAL A 115 -30.99 -5.57 -4.09
N GLN A 116 -29.77 -6.11 -4.17
CA GLN A 116 -28.57 -5.33 -4.46
C GLN A 116 -28.64 -4.66 -5.85
N PRO A 117 -28.03 -3.51 -6.06
CA PRO A 117 -27.34 -2.70 -5.07
C PRO A 117 -28.33 -2.04 -4.09
N TYR A 118 -27.95 -2.02 -2.81
CA TYR A 118 -28.74 -1.32 -1.79
C TYR A 118 -28.22 0.11 -1.63
N THR A 119 -29.14 1.06 -1.69
CA THR A 119 -28.82 2.48 -1.56
C THR A 119 -29.28 2.97 -0.20
N PHE A 120 -28.34 3.41 0.65
CA PHE A 120 -28.65 3.96 1.97
C PHE A 120 -29.43 5.27 1.90
N MET A 121 -29.13 6.07 0.88
CA MET A 121 -29.77 7.35 0.66
C MET A 121 -29.96 7.55 -0.84
N PRO A 122 -31.16 7.88 -1.30
CA PRO A 122 -31.39 8.24 -2.69
C PRO A 122 -30.44 9.34 -3.16
N TYR A 123 -29.96 9.22 -4.38
CA TYR A 123 -28.98 10.16 -4.93
C TYR A 123 -29.42 11.62 -4.83
N GLU A 124 -30.70 11.88 -5.03
CA GLU A 124 -31.30 13.22 -4.97
C GLU A 124 -31.21 13.83 -3.57
N LYS A 125 -31.19 12.99 -2.52
CA LYS A 125 -31.02 13.42 -1.13
C LYS A 125 -29.57 13.40 -0.68
N TRP A 126 -28.71 12.68 -1.40
CA TRP A 126 -27.29 12.57 -1.10
C TRP A 126 -26.57 13.81 -1.63
N ASN A 127 -26.32 14.76 -0.77
CA ASN A 127 -25.57 15.95 -1.12
C ASN A 127 -24.34 16.06 -0.23
N SER A 128 -23.20 15.62 -0.76
CA SER A 128 -21.90 15.73 -0.12
C SER A 128 -21.16 17.03 -0.43
N TYR A 129 -21.69 17.81 -1.41
CA TYR A 129 -21.06 19.05 -1.82
C TYR A 129 -21.47 20.20 -0.91
N TYR A 130 -20.52 21.06 -0.61
CA TYR A 130 -20.73 22.29 0.16
C TYR A 130 -21.41 22.11 1.51
N VAL A 131 -21.19 20.96 2.17
CA VAL A 131 -21.78 20.65 3.49
C VAL A 131 -21.50 21.77 4.49
N TYR A 132 -20.30 22.37 4.42
CA TYR A 132 -19.90 23.50 5.27
C TYR A 132 -20.76 24.78 5.08
N LYS A 133 -21.48 24.90 3.96
CA LYS A 133 -22.41 26.00 3.69
C LYS A 133 -23.84 25.71 4.15
N LYS A 134 -24.18 24.47 4.45
CA LYS A 134 -25.52 24.10 4.90
C LYS A 134 -25.80 24.76 6.23
N GLU A 135 -27.02 25.15 6.40
CA GLU A 135 -27.51 25.73 7.65
C GLU A 135 -27.68 24.62 8.69
N ASP A 136 -27.13 24.81 9.88
CA ASP A 136 -27.35 23.94 11.04
C ASP A 136 -28.77 24.17 11.57
N PRO A 137 -29.65 23.15 11.55
CA PRO A 137 -31.03 23.31 12.00
C PRO A 137 -31.18 23.82 13.43
N LYS A 138 -30.15 23.62 14.28
CA LYS A 138 -30.20 24.02 15.70
C LYS A 138 -29.77 25.48 15.91
N THR A 139 -28.89 25.98 15.09
CA THR A 139 -28.27 27.30 15.32
C THR A 139 -28.61 28.33 14.26
N GLY A 140 -29.18 27.91 13.12
CA GLY A 140 -29.45 28.78 11.97
C GLY A 140 -28.18 29.34 11.31
N LYS A 141 -27.01 28.82 11.65
CA LYS A 141 -25.71 29.26 11.10
C LYS A 141 -25.13 28.18 10.19
N PRO A 142 -24.22 28.54 9.26
CA PRO A 142 -23.52 27.52 8.48
C PRO A 142 -22.81 26.51 9.38
N VAL A 143 -22.92 25.22 9.02
CA VAL A 143 -22.25 24.10 9.73
C VAL A 143 -20.73 24.34 9.83
N GLY A 144 -20.15 24.92 8.79
CA GLY A 144 -18.70 25.17 8.72
C GLY A 144 -17.90 23.91 8.45
N PHE A 145 -16.58 24.06 8.47
CA PHE A 145 -15.66 22.93 8.35
C PHE A 145 -15.56 22.15 9.66
N GLY A 146 -15.05 20.92 9.61
CA GLY A 146 -14.81 20.07 10.77
C GLY A 146 -13.60 20.51 11.64
N THR A 147 -13.32 21.79 11.67
CA THR A 147 -12.24 22.42 12.43
C THR A 147 -12.76 23.16 13.64
N PRO A 148 -11.94 23.45 14.68
CA PRO A 148 -12.35 24.24 15.83
C PRO A 148 -12.93 25.60 15.44
N SER A 149 -12.34 26.30 14.50
CA SER A 149 -12.79 27.61 13.99
C SER A 149 -14.00 27.54 13.06
N LYS A 150 -14.39 26.34 12.63
CA LYS A 150 -15.40 26.13 11.58
C LYS A 150 -15.04 26.72 10.21
N LYS A 151 -13.79 27.12 10.05
CA LYS A 151 -13.21 27.65 8.80
C LYS A 151 -12.14 26.69 8.26
N LEU A 152 -11.72 26.89 7.02
CA LEU A 152 -10.49 26.30 6.52
C LEU A 152 -9.32 26.93 7.26
N GLU A 153 -8.65 26.15 8.11
CA GLU A 153 -7.54 26.62 8.90
C GLU A 153 -6.23 26.51 8.13
N LEU A 154 -5.66 27.64 7.77
CA LEU A 154 -4.30 27.75 7.22
C LEU A 154 -3.26 27.85 8.33
N TYR A 155 -3.68 28.26 9.52
CA TYR A 155 -2.91 28.25 10.75
C TYR A 155 -3.50 27.18 11.68
N GLY A 156 -2.78 26.09 11.86
CA GLY A 156 -3.29 24.92 12.59
C GLY A 156 -3.00 25.01 14.09
N GLU A 157 -3.84 25.66 14.87
CA GLU A 157 -3.69 25.73 16.33
C GLU A 157 -3.63 24.35 17.01
N VAL A 158 -4.23 23.33 16.37
CA VAL A 158 -4.16 21.94 16.85
C VAL A 158 -2.72 21.44 16.97
N PHE A 159 -1.80 21.93 16.14
CA PHE A 159 -0.39 21.55 16.21
C PHE A 159 0.30 22.15 17.42
N ILE A 160 -0.07 23.36 17.78
CA ILE A 160 0.43 24.03 19.00
C ILE A 160 -0.08 23.29 20.23
N GLU A 161 -1.37 22.96 20.27
CA GLU A 161 -1.95 22.20 21.38
C GLU A 161 -1.35 20.81 21.50
N LEU A 162 -1.16 20.12 20.37
CA LEU A 162 -0.51 18.81 20.33
C LEU A 162 0.89 18.86 20.94
N GLY A 163 1.71 19.85 20.56
CA GLY A 163 3.06 20.00 21.07
C GLY A 163 3.13 20.29 22.55
N ARG A 164 2.17 21.07 23.06
CA ARG A 164 2.13 21.47 24.47
C ARG A 164 1.51 20.45 25.41
N THR A 165 0.46 19.77 24.96
CA THR A 165 -0.42 18.94 25.80
C THR A 165 -0.51 17.48 25.37
N GLY A 166 -0.09 17.16 24.17
CA GLY A 166 -0.29 15.83 23.54
C GLY A 166 -1.72 15.58 23.04
N LYS A 167 -2.64 16.53 23.19
CA LYS A 167 -4.02 16.41 22.70
C LYS A 167 -4.10 16.63 21.17
N PRO A 168 -5.06 16.02 20.48
CA PRO A 168 -6.18 15.21 20.98
C PRO A 168 -5.84 13.75 21.27
N TYR A 169 -4.59 13.36 21.14
CA TYR A 169 -4.17 11.98 21.38
C TYR A 169 -3.88 11.75 22.85
N ALA A 170 -4.37 10.65 23.42
CA ALA A 170 -4.03 10.22 24.77
C ALA A 170 -2.61 9.62 24.76
N LEU A 171 -1.59 10.46 24.84
CA LEU A 171 -0.19 10.07 24.86
C LEU A 171 0.35 9.84 26.28
N ASP A 172 -0.51 9.45 27.21
CA ASP A 172 -0.18 9.13 28.60
C ASP A 172 0.82 8.00 28.74
N LYS A 173 0.93 7.13 27.72
CA LYS A 173 1.86 5.98 27.67
C LYS A 173 3.05 6.19 26.73
N VAL A 174 3.14 7.32 26.06
CA VAL A 174 4.23 7.68 25.16
C VAL A 174 4.92 8.91 25.75
N PRO A 175 6.26 9.02 25.70
CA PRO A 175 6.93 10.24 26.13
C PRO A 175 6.23 11.45 25.53
N PRO A 176 5.86 12.45 26.34
CA PRO A 176 5.12 13.61 25.85
C PRO A 176 5.95 14.28 24.76
N VAL A 177 5.36 14.46 23.60
CA VAL A 177 5.95 15.26 22.55
C VAL A 177 5.89 16.71 22.99
N LYS A 178 6.81 17.11 23.85
CA LYS A 178 6.96 18.50 24.31
C LYS A 178 7.77 19.26 23.28
N LYS A 179 7.13 19.65 22.20
CA LYS A 179 7.77 20.43 21.15
C LYS A 179 6.77 21.41 20.55
N ASP A 180 7.21 22.62 20.31
CA ASP A 180 6.41 23.57 19.54
C ASP A 180 6.45 23.15 18.07
N TYR A 181 5.33 22.63 17.57
CA TYR A 181 5.16 22.36 16.14
C TYR A 181 4.74 23.63 15.42
N ASP A 182 5.30 23.84 14.24
CA ASP A 182 4.93 24.98 13.41
C ASP A 182 3.47 24.83 12.94
N PRO A 183 2.60 25.80 13.23
CA PRO A 183 1.21 25.76 12.81
C PRO A 183 1.00 26.10 11.34
N LEU A 184 2.02 26.60 10.64
CA LEU A 184 1.96 26.96 9.23
C LEU A 184 2.63 25.89 8.36
N PRO A 185 2.05 25.55 7.20
CA PRO A 185 2.76 24.76 6.21
C PRO A 185 3.89 25.60 5.60
N TYR A 186 5.08 25.05 5.55
CA TYR A 186 6.23 25.68 4.91
C TYR A 186 7.05 24.65 4.15
N TYR A 187 7.77 25.12 3.15
CA TYR A 187 8.66 24.29 2.38
C TYR A 187 10.03 24.17 3.06
N LEU A 188 10.44 22.93 3.28
CA LEU A 188 11.82 22.62 3.61
C LEU A 188 12.44 21.85 2.44
N PRO A 189 13.58 22.27 1.92
CA PRO A 189 14.31 21.50 0.93
C PRO A 189 14.70 20.14 1.55
N PRO A 190 14.80 19.07 0.74
CA PRO A 190 15.38 17.82 1.20
C PRO A 190 16.74 18.05 1.85
N SER A 191 17.01 17.40 2.98
CA SER A 191 18.22 17.62 3.78
C SER A 191 19.54 17.35 3.01
N GLU A 192 19.46 16.59 1.94
CA GLU A 192 20.59 16.27 1.06
C GLU A 192 20.73 17.21 -0.14
N PHE A 193 19.81 18.16 -0.29
CA PHE A 193 19.85 19.13 -1.39
C PHE A 193 20.83 20.26 -1.07
N THR A 194 22.10 19.91 -0.93
CA THR A 194 23.21 20.82 -0.63
C THR A 194 24.20 20.86 -1.79
N GLU A 195 24.94 21.95 -1.92
CA GLU A 195 25.98 22.06 -2.93
C GLU A 195 27.06 20.98 -2.78
N GLU A 196 27.43 20.66 -1.56
CA GLU A 196 28.39 19.60 -1.25
C GLU A 196 27.91 18.23 -1.76
N THR A 197 26.67 17.86 -1.44
CA THR A 197 26.11 16.57 -1.88
C THR A 197 25.99 16.52 -3.41
N ARG A 198 25.60 17.62 -4.04
CA ARG A 198 25.43 17.70 -5.49
C ARG A 198 26.73 17.59 -6.29
N LYS A 199 27.88 17.82 -5.70
CA LYS A 199 29.18 17.57 -6.36
C LYS A 199 29.34 16.10 -6.71
N ASP A 200 28.97 15.20 -5.81
CA ASP A 200 29.12 13.76 -5.99
C ASP A 200 27.86 13.09 -6.55
N TYR A 201 26.71 13.67 -6.26
CA TYR A 201 25.38 13.14 -6.62
C TYR A 201 24.54 14.23 -7.32
N PRO A 202 24.88 14.59 -8.57
CA PRO A 202 24.36 15.81 -9.21
C PRO A 202 22.91 15.69 -9.72
N ILE A 203 22.32 14.49 -9.74
CA ILE A 203 20.99 14.26 -10.27
C ILE A 203 19.99 14.17 -9.13
N THR A 204 18.85 14.81 -9.27
CA THR A 204 17.74 14.69 -8.35
C THR A 204 16.82 13.55 -8.78
N LEU A 205 16.72 12.52 -7.97
CA LEU A 205 15.81 11.40 -8.21
C LEU A 205 14.42 11.70 -7.68
N THR A 206 13.44 11.58 -8.55
CA THR A 206 12.02 11.48 -8.18
C THR A 206 11.49 10.07 -8.43
N ASN A 207 10.37 9.72 -7.82
CA ASN A 207 9.71 8.45 -8.06
C ASN A 207 8.21 8.64 -8.29
N GLY A 208 7.59 7.67 -8.91
CA GLY A 208 6.18 7.72 -9.26
C GLY A 208 5.54 6.35 -9.34
N ARG A 209 4.36 6.32 -9.93
CA ARG A 209 3.54 5.11 -10.15
C ARG A 209 3.33 4.90 -11.63
N LEU A 210 3.18 3.64 -12.00
CA LEU A 210 2.74 3.24 -13.32
C LEU A 210 1.24 2.89 -13.28
N PRO A 211 0.47 3.25 -14.31
CA PRO A 211 -0.97 3.05 -14.32
C PRO A 211 -1.40 1.57 -14.33
N MET A 212 -0.56 0.67 -14.87
CA MET A 212 -0.85 -0.76 -14.94
C MET A 212 -0.57 -1.51 -13.63
N TYR A 213 0.12 -0.89 -12.68
CA TYR A 213 0.46 -1.53 -11.41
C TYR A 213 -0.14 -0.79 -10.22
N HIS A 214 -0.52 -1.55 -9.20
CA HIS A 214 -1.04 -1.01 -7.96
C HIS A 214 -0.05 -1.27 -6.82
N HIS A 215 0.67 -0.24 -6.40
CA HIS A 215 1.73 -0.32 -5.38
C HIS A 215 2.77 -1.42 -5.70
N GLY A 216 3.04 -2.32 -4.76
CA GLY A 216 3.91 -3.49 -4.95
C GLY A 216 3.20 -4.70 -5.53
N THR A 217 1.89 -4.62 -5.77
CA THR A 217 1.09 -5.73 -6.29
C THR A 217 1.04 -5.75 -7.82
N LEU A 218 0.55 -6.84 -8.39
CA LEU A 218 0.29 -7.06 -9.82
C LEU A 218 1.53 -7.15 -10.71
N ARG A 219 2.75 -6.99 -10.18
CA ARG A 219 3.99 -7.02 -10.98
C ARG A 219 4.34 -8.40 -11.51
N ASN A 220 3.78 -9.43 -10.89
CA ASN A 220 4.02 -10.82 -11.27
C ASN A 220 2.95 -11.36 -12.23
N ILE A 221 1.97 -10.55 -12.62
CA ILE A 221 0.99 -10.92 -13.62
C ILE A 221 1.64 -10.85 -15.01
N PRO A 222 1.76 -11.97 -15.75
CA PRO A 222 2.53 -12.01 -16.99
C PRO A 222 2.10 -10.99 -18.03
N TYR A 223 0.81 -10.88 -18.31
CA TYR A 223 0.29 -9.94 -19.32
C TYR A 223 0.50 -8.47 -18.95
N LEU A 224 0.57 -8.11 -17.65
CA LEU A 224 0.94 -6.77 -17.22
C LEU A 224 2.46 -6.54 -17.36
N ARG A 225 3.25 -7.58 -17.11
CA ARG A 225 4.70 -7.54 -17.31
C ARG A 225 5.10 -7.36 -18.76
N GLU A 226 4.32 -7.84 -19.71
CA GLU A 226 4.55 -7.59 -21.15
C GLU A 226 4.48 -6.10 -21.48
N ILE A 227 3.60 -5.34 -20.79
CA ILE A 227 3.47 -3.89 -21.00
C ILE A 227 4.67 -3.14 -20.41
N TYR A 228 5.14 -3.56 -19.23
CA TYR A 228 6.24 -2.91 -18.54
C TYR A 228 7.11 -3.94 -17.80
N PRO A 229 8.05 -4.58 -18.53
CA PRO A 229 8.75 -5.78 -18.06
C PRO A 229 9.85 -5.53 -17.04
N VAL A 230 10.44 -4.32 -17.02
CA VAL A 230 11.63 -4.01 -16.21
C VAL A 230 11.52 -2.60 -15.60
N PRO A 231 12.20 -2.34 -14.47
CA PRO A 231 12.23 -1.00 -13.91
C PRO A 231 13.00 -0.06 -14.84
N GLU A 232 12.38 1.04 -15.20
CA GLU A 232 13.02 2.06 -16.04
C GLU A 232 13.60 3.20 -15.19
N ILE A 233 14.68 3.75 -15.68
CA ILE A 233 15.24 5.03 -15.24
C ILE A 233 15.06 6.02 -16.36
N TRP A 234 14.18 6.99 -16.16
CA TRP A 234 13.94 8.02 -17.17
C TRP A 234 14.96 9.13 -17.03
N LEU A 235 15.55 9.50 -18.16
CA LEU A 235 16.53 10.58 -18.27
C LEU A 235 16.17 11.52 -19.42
N ASN A 236 16.38 12.80 -19.19
CA ASN A 236 16.20 13.79 -20.24
C ASN A 236 17.23 13.62 -21.36
N PRO A 237 16.87 13.89 -22.63
CA PRO A 237 17.81 13.84 -23.77
C PRO A 237 19.06 14.72 -23.61
N VAL A 238 18.99 15.78 -22.81
CA VAL A 238 20.14 16.63 -22.48
C VAL A 238 21.03 15.99 -21.40
N THR A 239 20.46 15.17 -20.53
CA THR A 239 21.17 14.55 -19.40
C THR A 239 21.83 13.23 -19.79
N ALA A 240 21.15 12.35 -20.51
CA ALA A 240 21.63 11.01 -20.83
C ALA A 240 23.02 10.99 -21.51
N PRO A 241 23.32 11.86 -22.50
CA PRO A 241 24.62 11.89 -23.13
C PRO A 241 25.79 12.26 -22.19
N LYS A 242 25.54 13.05 -21.15
CA LYS A 242 26.55 13.41 -20.15
C LYS A 242 27.12 12.18 -19.42
N TYR A 243 26.31 11.10 -19.36
CA TYR A 243 26.67 9.83 -18.72
C TYR A 243 26.98 8.71 -19.73
N GLY A 244 27.01 9.03 -21.02
CA GLY A 244 27.32 8.08 -22.10
C GLY A 244 26.29 6.94 -22.20
N VAL A 245 24.99 7.24 -21.93
CA VAL A 245 23.91 6.27 -21.93
C VAL A 245 22.80 6.64 -22.90
N THR A 246 22.13 5.60 -23.41
CA THR A 246 21.02 5.71 -24.35
C THR A 246 19.85 4.83 -23.87
N THR A 247 18.69 4.97 -24.50
CA THR A 247 17.55 4.10 -24.24
C THR A 247 17.93 2.63 -24.44
N GLY A 248 17.60 1.81 -23.45
CA GLY A 248 17.90 0.38 -23.45
C GLY A 248 19.15 -0.01 -22.65
N ASP A 249 20.05 0.91 -22.37
CA ASP A 249 21.20 0.65 -21.51
C ASP A 249 20.76 0.37 -20.07
N TRP A 250 21.44 -0.55 -19.40
CA TRP A 250 21.30 -0.72 -17.96
C TRP A 250 22.28 0.20 -17.24
N VAL A 251 21.79 0.87 -16.19
CA VAL A 251 22.58 1.79 -15.38
C VAL A 251 22.44 1.49 -13.90
N TRP A 252 23.51 1.75 -13.18
CA TRP A 252 23.46 1.94 -11.75
C TRP A 252 22.99 3.35 -11.44
N ILE A 253 22.07 3.45 -10.51
CA ILE A 253 21.69 4.67 -9.84
C ILE A 253 22.08 4.54 -8.37
N GLU A 254 22.82 5.50 -7.86
CA GLU A 254 23.48 5.42 -6.56
C GLU A 254 23.23 6.67 -5.74
N SER A 255 22.90 6.52 -4.47
CA SER A 255 22.86 7.55 -3.45
C SER A 255 23.96 7.32 -2.42
N LYS A 256 24.09 8.20 -1.43
CA LYS A 256 25.02 7.99 -0.29
C LYS A 256 24.82 6.66 0.45
N ARG A 257 23.65 6.02 0.32
CA ARG A 257 23.25 4.83 1.10
C ARG A 257 23.43 3.52 0.36
N GLY A 258 23.27 3.55 -0.94
CA GLY A 258 23.38 2.33 -1.74
C GLY A 258 23.12 2.60 -3.20
N LYS A 259 23.05 1.53 -3.96
CA LYS A 259 22.83 1.58 -5.41
C LYS A 259 21.85 0.50 -5.85
N THR A 260 21.12 0.79 -6.90
CA THR A 260 20.21 -0.13 -7.55
C THR A 260 20.28 0.05 -9.07
N ARG A 261 19.63 -0.82 -9.83
CA ARG A 261 19.72 -0.81 -11.30
C ARG A 261 18.37 -0.60 -11.96
N GLY A 262 18.40 0.03 -13.12
CA GLY A 262 17.25 0.12 -14.01
C GLY A 262 17.67 0.29 -15.46
N LYS A 263 16.73 0.08 -16.35
CA LYS A 263 16.94 0.24 -17.79
C LYS A 263 16.62 1.67 -18.20
N VAL A 264 17.52 2.31 -18.93
CA VAL A 264 17.35 3.71 -19.32
C VAL A 264 16.23 3.86 -20.34
N ARG A 265 15.39 4.85 -20.10
CA ARG A 265 14.48 5.43 -21.07
C ARG A 265 14.77 6.90 -21.23
N VAL A 266 15.27 7.30 -22.40
CA VAL A 266 15.47 8.71 -22.71
C VAL A 266 14.16 9.33 -23.14
N THR A 267 13.74 10.41 -22.47
CA THR A 267 12.45 11.06 -22.70
C THR A 267 12.46 12.51 -22.26
N GLU A 268 11.76 13.37 -22.98
CA GLU A 268 11.49 14.75 -22.60
C GLU A 268 10.49 14.89 -21.45
N GLY A 269 9.82 13.78 -21.05
CA GLY A 269 8.86 13.75 -19.95
C GLY A 269 9.46 13.97 -18.56
N ILE A 270 10.79 14.16 -18.46
CA ILE A 270 11.50 14.48 -17.22
C ILE A 270 12.44 15.68 -17.46
N PRO A 271 12.55 16.65 -16.54
CA PRO A 271 13.46 17.78 -16.68
C PRO A 271 14.93 17.37 -16.72
N PRO A 272 15.83 18.20 -17.32
CA PRO A 272 17.27 18.02 -17.19
C PRO A 272 17.71 17.91 -15.72
N GLU A 273 18.78 17.15 -15.47
CA GLU A 273 19.35 16.91 -14.14
C GLU A 273 18.40 16.26 -13.13
N THR A 274 17.27 15.74 -13.63
CA THR A 274 16.32 14.93 -12.88
C THR A 274 16.28 13.53 -13.46
N ALA A 275 16.20 12.54 -12.58
CA ALA A 275 15.89 11.15 -12.95
C ALA A 275 14.56 10.73 -12.32
N TYR A 276 13.86 9.88 -13.01
CA TYR A 276 12.70 9.20 -12.47
C TYR A 276 12.99 7.71 -12.40
N MET A 277 12.58 7.08 -11.30
CA MET A 277 12.56 5.64 -11.17
C MET A 277 11.22 5.23 -10.53
N GLU A 278 10.61 4.18 -11.06
CA GLU A 278 9.40 3.68 -10.47
C GLU A 278 9.65 3.14 -9.06
N ARG A 279 8.70 3.37 -8.17
CA ARG A 279 8.69 2.76 -6.84
C ARG A 279 8.03 1.38 -6.86
N PHE A 280 8.30 0.58 -5.81
CA PHE A 280 7.73 -0.75 -5.61
C PHE A 280 8.17 -1.79 -6.64
N TRP A 281 9.29 -1.61 -7.31
CA TRP A 281 9.83 -2.64 -8.15
C TRP A 281 10.76 -3.55 -7.35
N PHE A 282 10.45 -4.84 -7.41
CA PHE A 282 11.29 -5.90 -6.88
C PHE A 282 11.41 -6.97 -7.97
N PRO A 283 12.62 -7.38 -8.36
CA PRO A 283 12.74 -8.60 -9.13
C PRO A 283 12.40 -9.78 -8.21
N GLU A 284 11.38 -10.53 -8.56
CA GLU A 284 10.99 -11.75 -7.85
C GLU A 284 11.97 -12.86 -8.22
N THR A 285 13.19 -12.71 -7.75
CA THR A 285 14.26 -13.64 -8.03
C THR A 285 14.62 -14.45 -6.80
N LEU A 286 14.55 -15.75 -6.94
CA LEU A 286 15.03 -16.71 -5.96
C LEU A 286 16.54 -16.93 -6.05
N TYR A 287 17.19 -16.36 -7.06
CA TYR A 287 18.59 -16.65 -7.43
C TYR A 287 19.61 -15.77 -6.74
N THR A 288 19.19 -14.76 -5.98
CA THR A 288 20.09 -13.90 -5.19
C THR A 288 19.91 -14.14 -3.71
N LYS A 289 20.98 -13.88 -2.91
CA LYS A 289 20.93 -13.99 -1.45
C LYS A 289 19.92 -13.07 -0.79
N THR A 290 19.59 -11.96 -1.45
CA THR A 290 18.65 -10.94 -0.97
C THR A 290 17.28 -11.07 -1.63
N HIS A 291 17.03 -12.17 -2.33
CA HIS A 291 15.79 -12.38 -3.09
C HIS A 291 15.45 -11.20 -4.01
N GLY A 292 16.47 -10.52 -4.52
CA GLY A 292 16.36 -9.44 -5.51
C GLY A 292 16.03 -8.06 -4.97
N TRP A 293 15.74 -7.89 -3.70
CA TRP A 293 15.33 -6.57 -3.18
C TRP A 293 16.42 -5.49 -3.31
N THR A 294 17.69 -5.85 -3.33
CA THR A 294 18.80 -4.90 -3.55
C THR A 294 19.04 -4.57 -5.01
N GLU A 295 18.48 -5.34 -5.94
CA GLU A 295 18.83 -5.27 -7.35
C GLU A 295 18.13 -4.13 -8.10
N CYS A 296 16.83 -3.92 -7.81
CA CYS A 296 16.00 -2.94 -8.51
C CYS A 296 15.10 -2.11 -7.58
N ASN A 297 15.26 -2.24 -6.28
CA ASN A 297 14.39 -1.55 -5.32
C ASN A 297 14.88 -0.14 -5.04
N VAL A 298 14.08 0.86 -5.36
CA VAL A 298 14.38 2.27 -5.10
C VAL A 298 14.56 2.59 -3.62
N ASN A 299 14.00 1.78 -2.71
CA ASN A 299 14.16 1.99 -1.27
C ASN A 299 15.60 1.78 -0.77
N VAL A 300 16.45 1.11 -1.54
CA VAL A 300 17.90 1.05 -1.25
C VAL A 300 18.55 2.43 -1.27
N LEU A 301 17.95 3.36 -1.98
CA LEU A 301 18.44 4.74 -2.14
C LEU A 301 17.85 5.70 -1.11
N THR A 302 16.73 5.33 -0.47
CA THR A 302 15.97 6.23 0.40
C THR A 302 16.62 6.35 1.78
N LYS A 303 16.36 7.50 2.42
CA LYS A 303 16.82 7.80 3.75
C LYS A 303 15.86 7.22 4.79
N ASN A 304 16.39 6.63 5.84
CA ASN A 304 15.63 6.11 6.98
C ASN A 304 16.17 6.59 8.34
N ASP A 305 17.07 7.57 8.32
CA ASP A 305 17.66 8.21 9.48
C ASP A 305 17.17 9.67 9.60
N ALA A 306 17.41 10.29 10.74
CA ALA A 306 17.04 11.69 11.00
C ALA A 306 17.72 12.66 9.99
N PRO A 307 17.12 13.84 9.72
CA PRO A 307 15.87 14.34 10.30
C PRO A 307 14.63 13.76 9.63
N PHE A 308 13.63 13.48 10.47
CA PHE A 308 12.27 13.09 10.04
C PHE A 308 11.34 14.30 10.14
N ASN A 309 10.14 14.18 9.54
CA ASN A 309 9.06 15.07 9.88
C ASN A 309 8.68 14.87 11.35
N ASP A 310 8.70 15.95 12.10
CA ASP A 310 8.54 15.91 13.56
C ASP A 310 7.15 15.47 14.02
N MET A 311 6.13 15.68 13.17
CA MET A 311 4.74 15.34 13.48
C MET A 311 4.42 13.87 13.23
N VAL A 312 4.83 13.37 12.06
CA VAL A 312 4.38 12.05 11.55
C VAL A 312 5.53 11.08 11.32
N GLY A 313 6.76 11.48 11.60
CA GLY A 313 7.94 10.63 11.47
C GLY A 313 8.30 10.28 10.02
N THR A 314 7.70 10.92 9.03
CA THR A 314 8.03 10.65 7.63
C THR A 314 9.39 11.21 7.25
N TYR A 315 10.06 10.51 6.36
CA TYR A 315 11.34 10.91 5.76
C TYR A 315 11.16 11.32 4.30
N THR A 316 12.21 11.88 3.72
CA THR A 316 12.19 12.31 2.32
C THR A 316 12.13 11.11 1.38
N LEU A 317 11.01 10.96 0.67
CA LEU A 317 10.76 9.90 -0.31
C LEU A 317 11.12 10.31 -1.74
N ARG A 318 11.26 11.60 -2.01
CA ARG A 318 11.55 12.21 -3.31
C ARG A 318 12.60 13.28 -3.15
N GLY A 319 13.25 13.65 -4.25
CA GLY A 319 14.34 14.63 -4.20
C GLY A 319 15.62 14.04 -3.60
N ILE A 320 15.86 12.76 -3.79
CA ILE A 320 17.08 12.06 -3.38
C ILE A 320 18.18 12.46 -4.35
N GLN A 321 19.36 12.81 -3.83
CA GLN A 321 20.52 13.10 -4.69
C GLN A 321 21.21 11.80 -5.08
N VAL A 322 21.44 11.63 -6.39
CA VAL A 322 22.00 10.41 -6.97
C VAL A 322 23.00 10.70 -8.05
N ARG A 323 23.85 9.71 -8.34
CA ARG A 323 24.69 9.66 -9.54
C ARG A 323 24.32 8.45 -10.37
N ILE A 324 24.66 8.50 -11.66
CA ILE A 324 24.37 7.45 -12.63
C ILE A 324 25.67 6.98 -13.26
N SER A 325 25.78 5.67 -13.46
CA SER A 325 26.87 5.05 -14.21
C SER A 325 26.37 3.85 -15.01
N LYS A 326 26.98 3.56 -16.14
CA LYS A 326 26.60 2.43 -16.97
C LYS A 326 26.88 1.12 -16.25
N ALA A 327 25.89 0.22 -16.21
CA ALA A 327 26.02 -1.13 -15.65
C ALA A 327 26.59 -2.04 -16.74
N LYS A 328 27.88 -2.31 -16.67
CA LYS A 328 28.59 -3.15 -17.66
C LYS A 328 28.10 -4.60 -17.68
N GLU A 329 27.64 -5.08 -16.54
CA GLU A 329 27.05 -6.40 -16.34
C GLU A 329 25.61 -6.53 -16.88
N GLY A 330 24.99 -5.43 -17.28
CA GLY A 330 23.63 -5.41 -17.83
C GLY A 330 22.54 -5.64 -16.79
N ALA A 331 21.49 -6.35 -17.18
CA ALA A 331 20.35 -6.67 -16.35
C ALA A 331 20.71 -7.52 -15.13
N PRO A 332 20.01 -7.36 -13.99
CA PRO A 332 20.12 -8.29 -12.86
C PRO A 332 19.70 -9.69 -13.27
N LYS A 333 20.33 -10.71 -12.68
CA LYS A 333 19.89 -12.11 -12.87
C LYS A 333 18.49 -12.31 -12.31
N GLY A 334 17.67 -13.09 -13.01
CA GLY A 334 16.32 -13.41 -12.57
C GLY A 334 15.27 -12.32 -12.80
N ILE A 335 15.64 -11.18 -13.39
CA ILE A 335 14.64 -10.20 -13.81
C ILE A 335 13.99 -10.64 -15.11
N TRP A 336 12.68 -10.62 -15.13
CA TRP A 336 11.91 -11.01 -16.33
C TRP A 336 11.87 -9.84 -17.32
N GLN A 337 12.36 -10.10 -18.53
CA GLN A 337 12.49 -9.06 -19.55
C GLN A 337 11.58 -9.29 -20.77
N LYS A 338 11.08 -10.49 -20.93
CA LYS A 338 10.30 -10.92 -22.10
C LYS A 338 9.30 -12.03 -21.71
N PRO A 339 8.25 -12.26 -22.50
CA PRO A 339 7.21 -13.22 -22.18
C PRO A 339 7.70 -14.63 -21.84
N GLU A 340 8.73 -15.09 -22.51
CA GLU A 340 9.28 -16.44 -22.28
C GLU A 340 9.87 -16.61 -20.88
N ASP A 341 10.31 -15.52 -20.27
CA ASP A 341 10.82 -15.54 -18.89
C ASP A 341 9.71 -15.82 -17.87
N PHE A 342 8.44 -15.59 -18.24
CA PHE A 342 7.26 -15.81 -17.40
C PHE A 342 6.74 -17.24 -17.47
N ALA A 343 7.05 -17.97 -18.51
CA ALA A 343 6.51 -19.30 -18.78
C ALA A 343 6.60 -20.27 -17.59
N PRO A 344 7.70 -20.30 -16.79
CA PRO A 344 7.77 -21.18 -15.63
C PRO A 344 6.77 -20.83 -14.51
N TRP A 345 6.25 -19.60 -14.50
CA TRP A 345 5.33 -19.08 -13.47
C TRP A 345 3.87 -19.06 -13.93
N MET A 346 3.63 -19.32 -15.22
CA MET A 346 2.28 -19.39 -15.73
C MET A 346 1.65 -20.72 -15.32
N PRO A 347 0.40 -20.71 -14.83
CA PRO A 347 -0.34 -21.94 -14.59
C PRO A 347 -0.39 -22.77 -15.86
N LYS A 348 -0.03 -24.03 -15.78
CA LYS A 348 -0.23 -24.94 -16.89
C LYS A 348 -1.73 -25.22 -17.01
N PRO A 349 -2.27 -25.40 -18.25
CA PRO A 349 -3.69 -25.69 -18.42
C PRO A 349 -4.16 -26.92 -17.62
N THR A 350 -3.25 -27.88 -17.36
CA THR A 350 -3.50 -29.08 -16.55
C THR A 350 -3.57 -28.79 -15.03
N ASP A 351 -3.07 -27.63 -14.56
CA ASP A 351 -3.07 -27.27 -13.15
C ASP A 351 -4.38 -26.59 -12.74
N THR A 352 -5.20 -26.22 -13.72
CA THR A 352 -6.55 -25.71 -13.49
C THR A 352 -7.52 -26.89 -13.40
N THR A 353 -7.51 -27.59 -12.29
CA THR A 353 -8.63 -28.47 -11.95
C THR A 353 -9.79 -27.57 -11.52
N PRO A 354 -10.91 -27.55 -12.26
CA PRO A 354 -12.10 -26.87 -11.76
C PRO A 354 -12.42 -27.45 -10.39
N ASN A 355 -12.63 -26.60 -9.41
CA ASN A 355 -13.10 -27.10 -8.13
C ASN A 355 -14.49 -27.74 -8.34
N PRO A 356 -14.64 -29.04 -8.13
CA PRO A 356 -15.93 -29.70 -8.36
C PRO A 356 -17.03 -29.28 -7.36
N LYS A 357 -16.78 -28.27 -6.51
CA LYS A 357 -17.68 -27.76 -5.49
C LYS A 357 -18.20 -26.34 -5.76
N LEU A 358 -18.07 -25.83 -6.99
CA LEU A 358 -18.81 -24.63 -7.37
C LEU A 358 -20.27 -24.95 -7.69
#